data_b66bb84a4eca16ee6c1f7fbc00626f41
#
_entry.id   b66bb84a4eca16ee6c1f7fbc00626f41
#
_cell.length_a   1.000
_cell.length_b   1.000
_cell.length_c   1.000
_cell.angle_alpha   90.00
_cell.angle_beta   90.00
_cell.angle_gamma   90.00
#
_symmetry.space_group_name_H-M   'P 1'
#
loop_
_entity.id
_entity.type
_entity.pdbx_description
1 polymer ?
#
loop_
_entity_poly.entity_id
_entity_poly.type
_entity_poly.pdbx_seq_one_letter_code
_entity_poly.pdbx_strand_id
1 'polypeptide(L)'
;MVTTQGAPVRIGASCVMMEHSVIRGAGKHPTLIGHHVLVGPHTHISGATISDRVFIATGASVFNGAVLEEGTGVTVNAVVHIGTRCPSGTLVPIGHIAFGVPARIVPPSEASSIHQELAALGFTRFVFGFDANSLVDPSAIEQLCERYSSALSRHREDHILEG
;
A
#
# COMPACT_ATOMS: atom_id res chain seq x y z
N MET A 1 7.55 13.68 5.84
CA MET A 1 7.30 12.22 5.73
C MET A 1 7.05 11.67 7.11
N VAL A 2 5.85 11.24 7.43
CA VAL A 2 5.54 10.68 8.76
C VAL A 2 5.85 9.19 8.69
N THR A 3 6.93 8.76 9.32
CA THR A 3 7.23 7.34 9.49
C THR A 3 6.63 6.89 10.83
N THR A 4 5.70 5.95 10.80
CA THR A 4 5.30 5.26 12.03
C THR A 4 6.49 4.46 12.54
N GLN A 5 6.80 4.57 13.83
CA GLN A 5 7.91 3.84 14.45
C GLN A 5 7.93 2.36 14.03
N GLY A 6 9.04 1.88 13.53
CA GLY A 6 9.39 0.47 13.47
C GLY A 6 9.41 -0.21 12.10
N ALA A 7 8.85 0.37 11.05
CA ALA A 7 8.88 -0.26 9.74
C ALA A 7 9.75 0.52 8.74
N PRO A 8 10.97 0.04 8.43
CA PRO A 8 11.90 0.76 7.58
C PRO A 8 11.43 0.80 6.12
N VAL A 9 11.91 1.82 5.40
CA VAL A 9 11.89 1.89 3.94
C VAL A 9 13.30 1.64 3.43
N ARG A 10 13.46 0.68 2.53
CA ARG A 10 14.73 0.39 1.85
C ARG A 10 14.50 0.40 0.36
N ILE A 11 15.38 1.08 -0.38
CA ILE A 11 15.28 1.23 -1.83
C ILE A 11 16.62 0.82 -2.43
N GLY A 12 16.58 -0.06 -3.41
CA GLY A 12 17.73 -0.54 -4.14
C GLY A 12 18.31 0.50 -5.10
N ALA A 13 19.30 0.09 -5.86
CA ALA A 13 20.00 0.97 -6.80
C ALA A 13 19.21 1.19 -8.10
N SER A 14 19.52 2.30 -8.78
CA SER A 14 18.96 2.65 -10.09
C SER A 14 17.42 2.73 -10.12
N CYS A 15 16.83 3.21 -9.02
CA CYS A 15 15.41 3.45 -8.91
C CYS A 15 15.05 4.91 -9.20
N VAL A 16 13.88 5.13 -9.78
CA VAL A 16 13.34 6.46 -10.03
C VAL A 16 12.04 6.61 -9.23
N MET A 17 12.04 7.58 -8.32
CA MET A 17 10.86 7.96 -7.53
C MET A 17 10.41 9.34 -8.00
N MET A 18 9.24 9.42 -8.62
CA MET A 18 8.75 10.67 -9.19
C MET A 18 7.99 11.50 -8.15
N GLU A 19 7.66 12.72 -8.53
CA GLU A 19 7.10 13.74 -7.67
C GLU A 19 5.78 13.34 -7.00
N HIS A 20 5.60 13.79 -5.77
CA HIS A 20 4.41 13.53 -4.94
C HIS A 20 4.11 12.06 -4.66
N SER A 21 5.04 11.15 -4.96
CA SER A 21 4.89 9.76 -4.54
C SER A 21 5.08 9.64 -3.02
N VAL A 22 4.23 8.84 -2.37
CA VAL A 22 4.32 8.53 -0.94
C VAL A 22 4.80 7.10 -0.76
N ILE A 23 5.98 6.95 -0.16
CA ILE A 23 6.56 5.63 0.15
C ILE A 23 6.80 5.56 1.65
N ARG A 24 6.17 4.60 2.32
CA ARG A 24 6.28 4.46 3.77
C ARG A 24 6.28 3.00 4.22
N GLY A 25 6.96 2.72 5.30
CA GLY A 25 6.68 1.53 6.09
C GLY A 25 5.37 1.69 6.86
N ALA A 26 4.68 0.61 7.18
CA ALA A 26 3.41 0.67 7.87
C ALA A 26 3.26 -0.45 8.90
N GLY A 27 3.16 -0.08 10.16
CA GLY A 27 3.05 -1.02 11.26
C GLY A 27 4.23 -2.01 11.27
N LYS A 28 3.94 -3.30 11.13
CA LYS A 28 4.93 -4.37 11.06
C LYS A 28 5.43 -4.68 9.63
N HIS A 29 4.91 -3.98 8.64
CA HIS A 29 5.25 -4.19 7.24
C HIS A 29 6.26 -3.14 6.75
N PRO A 30 7.55 -3.49 6.55
CA PRO A 30 8.51 -2.62 5.90
C PRO A 30 8.15 -2.41 4.43
N THR A 31 8.62 -1.32 3.84
CA THR A 31 8.62 -1.16 2.39
C THR A 31 10.00 -1.47 1.87
N LEU A 32 10.09 -2.53 1.08
CA LEU A 32 11.32 -3.00 0.47
C LEU A 32 11.19 -2.87 -1.04
N ILE A 33 12.05 -2.08 -1.66
CA ILE A 33 12.08 -1.86 -3.11
C ILE A 33 13.43 -2.36 -3.64
N GLY A 34 13.38 -3.23 -4.62
CA GLY A 34 14.54 -3.80 -5.29
C GLY A 34 15.26 -2.80 -6.21
N HIS A 35 15.92 -3.31 -7.23
CA HIS A 35 16.70 -2.52 -8.16
C HIS A 35 15.92 -2.21 -9.45
N HIS A 36 16.26 -1.08 -10.10
CA HIS A 36 15.68 -0.69 -11.39
C HIS A 36 14.14 -0.56 -11.34
N VAL A 37 13.61 -0.03 -10.24
CA VAL A 37 12.17 0.21 -10.05
C VAL A 37 11.84 1.64 -10.43
N LEU A 38 10.76 1.82 -11.20
CA LEU A 38 10.19 3.13 -11.49
C LEU A 38 8.86 3.29 -10.78
N VAL A 39 8.76 4.36 -9.98
CA VAL A 39 7.55 4.76 -9.27
C VAL A 39 7.09 6.10 -9.83
N GLY A 40 5.93 6.10 -10.47
CA GLY A 40 5.31 7.27 -11.09
C GLY A 40 4.78 8.28 -10.07
N PRO A 41 4.41 9.48 -10.54
CA PRO A 41 3.92 10.54 -9.68
C PRO A 41 2.60 10.18 -8.98
N HIS A 42 2.38 10.78 -7.81
CA HIS A 42 1.18 10.57 -6.99
C HIS A 42 0.89 9.11 -6.60
N THR A 43 1.89 8.24 -6.68
CA THR A 43 1.78 6.83 -6.27
C THR A 43 1.78 6.72 -4.75
N HIS A 44 0.99 5.79 -4.21
CA HIS A 44 1.00 5.47 -2.79
C HIS A 44 1.49 4.04 -2.56
N ILE A 45 2.62 3.89 -1.85
CA ILE A 45 3.20 2.59 -1.48
C ILE A 45 3.30 2.52 0.05
N SER A 46 2.66 1.54 0.64
CA SER A 46 2.63 1.38 2.08
C SER A 46 2.92 -0.07 2.47
N GLY A 47 4.06 -0.31 3.15
CA GLY A 47 4.37 -1.61 3.74
C GLY A 47 4.40 -2.77 2.75
N ALA A 48 5.02 -2.61 1.59
CA ALA A 48 5.03 -3.59 0.50
C ALA A 48 6.45 -4.06 0.14
N THR A 49 6.55 -5.25 -0.44
CA THR A 49 7.78 -5.77 -1.03
C THR A 49 7.67 -5.69 -2.56
N ILE A 50 8.58 -4.96 -3.17
CA ILE A 50 8.65 -4.71 -4.60
C ILE A 50 9.99 -5.23 -5.10
N SER A 51 9.95 -6.26 -5.93
CA SER A 51 11.15 -6.88 -6.50
C SER A 51 11.79 -6.00 -7.58
N ASP A 52 12.81 -6.51 -8.24
CA ASP A 52 13.54 -5.79 -9.28
C ASP A 52 12.69 -5.57 -10.54
N ARG A 53 13.02 -4.52 -11.30
CA ARG A 53 12.43 -4.23 -12.62
C ARG A 53 10.92 -4.09 -12.60
N VAL A 54 10.35 -3.59 -11.51
CA VAL A 54 8.92 -3.30 -11.37
C VAL A 54 8.62 -1.89 -11.83
N PHE A 55 7.52 -1.74 -12.55
CA PHE A 55 6.98 -0.46 -12.97
C PHE A 55 5.67 -0.16 -12.25
N ILE A 56 5.58 0.99 -11.60
CA ILE A 56 4.37 1.46 -10.91
C ILE A 56 4.03 2.84 -11.47
N ALA A 57 2.90 2.94 -12.16
CA ALA A 57 2.50 4.15 -12.87
C ALA A 57 1.80 5.16 -11.97
N THR A 58 1.53 6.34 -12.54
CA THR A 58 0.85 7.47 -11.92
C THR A 58 -0.40 7.09 -11.15
N GLY A 59 -0.52 7.57 -9.92
CA GLY A 59 -1.72 7.41 -9.09
C GLY A 59 -2.00 5.98 -8.61
N ALA A 60 -1.14 5.01 -8.93
CA ALA A 60 -1.34 3.65 -8.46
C ALA A 60 -1.17 3.55 -6.94
N SER A 61 -1.84 2.58 -6.33
CA SER A 61 -1.78 2.33 -4.89
C SER A 61 -1.38 0.89 -4.59
N VAL A 62 -0.36 0.71 -3.76
CA VAL A 62 0.12 -0.61 -3.31
C VAL A 62 0.05 -0.65 -1.79
N PHE A 63 -0.77 -1.57 -1.28
CA PHE A 63 -1.09 -1.62 0.14
C PHE A 63 -0.25 -2.64 0.92
N ASN A 64 -0.39 -2.57 2.24
CA ASN A 64 0.38 -3.31 3.24
C ASN A 64 0.42 -4.82 2.98
N GLY A 65 1.61 -5.38 3.05
CA GLY A 65 1.83 -6.82 2.85
C GLY A 65 1.77 -7.28 1.40
N ALA A 66 1.55 -6.37 0.44
CA ALA A 66 1.62 -6.72 -0.96
C ALA A 66 3.04 -7.12 -1.38
N VAL A 67 3.13 -8.07 -2.30
CA VAL A 67 4.37 -8.53 -2.93
C VAL A 67 4.23 -8.42 -4.43
N LEU A 68 5.05 -7.57 -5.03
CA LEU A 68 5.18 -7.46 -6.49
C LEU A 68 6.45 -8.19 -6.90
N GLU A 69 6.31 -9.32 -7.59
CA GLU A 69 7.47 -10.06 -8.08
C GLU A 69 8.06 -9.37 -9.32
N GLU A 70 9.25 -9.81 -9.70
CA GLU A 70 10.06 -9.23 -10.75
C GLU A 70 9.30 -8.96 -12.05
N GLY A 71 9.50 -7.80 -12.64
CA GLY A 71 8.88 -7.43 -13.91
C GLY A 71 7.37 -7.16 -13.83
N THR A 72 6.81 -7.05 -12.62
CA THR A 72 5.40 -6.67 -12.45
C THR A 72 5.17 -5.23 -12.91
N GLY A 73 4.08 -5.00 -13.66
CA GLY A 73 3.59 -3.68 -14.05
C GLY A 73 2.29 -3.35 -13.34
N VAL A 74 2.26 -2.23 -12.61
CA VAL A 74 1.03 -1.67 -12.03
C VAL A 74 0.74 -0.37 -12.76
N THR A 75 -0.32 -0.35 -13.57
CA THR A 75 -0.57 0.80 -14.45
C THR A 75 -1.39 1.89 -13.78
N VAL A 76 -1.72 2.95 -14.53
CA VAL A 76 -2.32 4.18 -13.98
C VAL A 76 -3.57 3.90 -13.15
N ASN A 77 -3.62 4.48 -11.95
CA ASN A 77 -4.72 4.36 -10.98
C ASN A 77 -5.11 2.91 -10.62
N ALA A 78 -4.24 1.94 -10.88
CA ALA A 78 -4.49 0.57 -10.46
C ALA A 78 -4.23 0.40 -8.95
N VAL A 79 -4.91 -0.55 -8.34
CA VAL A 79 -4.82 -0.84 -6.91
C VAL A 79 -4.32 -2.26 -6.70
N VAL A 80 -3.24 -2.41 -5.93
CA VAL A 80 -2.81 -3.70 -5.38
C VAL A 80 -3.20 -3.73 -3.91
N HIS A 81 -4.16 -4.59 -3.59
CA HIS A 81 -4.79 -4.64 -2.27
C HIS A 81 -3.86 -5.27 -1.22
N ILE A 82 -4.26 -5.17 0.06
CA ILE A 82 -3.49 -5.74 1.18
C ILE A 82 -3.18 -7.22 0.97
N GLY A 83 -1.96 -7.65 1.35
CA GLY A 83 -1.55 -9.06 1.31
C GLY A 83 -1.54 -9.71 -0.07
N THR A 84 -1.68 -8.95 -1.14
CA THR A 84 -1.72 -9.45 -2.51
C THR A 84 -0.34 -9.89 -2.99
N ARG A 85 -0.27 -11.01 -3.70
CA ARG A 85 0.96 -11.45 -4.36
C ARG A 85 0.78 -11.45 -5.88
N CYS A 86 1.43 -10.52 -6.56
CA CYS A 86 1.52 -10.46 -8.01
C CYS A 86 2.73 -11.27 -8.48
N PRO A 87 2.53 -12.42 -9.14
CA PRO A 87 3.61 -13.22 -9.72
C PRO A 87 4.44 -12.43 -10.74
N SER A 88 5.66 -12.91 -11.03
CA SER A 88 6.56 -12.29 -11.99
C SER A 88 5.89 -12.04 -13.34
N GLY A 89 6.11 -10.86 -13.92
CA GLY A 89 5.54 -10.45 -15.20
C GLY A 89 4.05 -10.13 -15.17
N THR A 90 3.41 -10.09 -13.99
CA THR A 90 2.01 -9.68 -13.87
C THR A 90 1.82 -8.24 -14.36
N LEU A 91 0.81 -8.00 -15.18
CA LEU A 91 0.35 -6.64 -15.52
C LEU A 91 -1.00 -6.39 -14.87
N VAL A 92 -1.06 -5.37 -14.00
CA VAL A 92 -2.33 -4.85 -13.45
C VAL A 92 -2.78 -3.68 -14.32
N PRO A 93 -3.85 -3.83 -15.12
CA PRO A 93 -4.27 -2.82 -16.09
C PRO A 93 -4.81 -1.54 -15.42
N ILE A 94 -4.97 -0.48 -16.23
CA ILE A 94 -5.46 0.84 -15.78
C ILE A 94 -6.75 0.70 -14.96
N GLY A 95 -6.74 1.29 -13.76
CA GLY A 95 -7.88 1.32 -12.84
C GLY A 95 -8.32 -0.03 -12.26
N HIS A 96 -7.62 -1.13 -12.58
CA HIS A 96 -7.99 -2.46 -12.07
C HIS A 96 -7.55 -2.65 -10.62
N ILE A 97 -8.19 -3.62 -9.99
CA ILE A 97 -7.88 -4.05 -8.62
C ILE A 97 -7.25 -5.45 -8.68
N ALA A 98 -6.04 -5.56 -8.13
CA ALA A 98 -5.39 -6.85 -7.90
C ALA A 98 -5.52 -7.23 -6.42
N PHE A 99 -5.95 -8.47 -6.12
CA PHE A 99 -6.07 -8.96 -4.75
C PHE A 99 -5.91 -10.48 -4.67
N GLY A 100 -5.49 -10.97 -3.50
CA GLY A 100 -5.33 -12.42 -3.24
C GLY A 100 -3.93 -12.96 -3.55
N VAL A 101 -3.76 -14.27 -3.34
CA VAL A 101 -2.51 -15.02 -3.51
C VAL A 101 -2.78 -16.34 -4.23
N PRO A 102 -2.40 -16.47 -5.53
CA PRO A 102 -1.88 -15.43 -6.43
C PRO A 102 -2.92 -14.35 -6.74
N ALA A 103 -2.47 -13.20 -7.23
CA ALA A 103 -3.33 -12.07 -7.53
C ALA A 103 -4.40 -12.40 -8.57
N ARG A 104 -5.65 -12.15 -8.23
CA ARG A 104 -6.78 -12.03 -9.16
C ARG A 104 -6.92 -10.56 -9.55
N ILE A 105 -7.06 -10.29 -10.83
CA ILE A 105 -7.18 -8.93 -11.38
C ILE A 105 -8.61 -8.73 -11.86
N VAL A 106 -9.24 -7.66 -11.36
CA VAL A 106 -10.66 -7.39 -11.59
C VAL A 106 -10.82 -5.97 -12.15
N PRO A 107 -11.61 -5.79 -13.21
CA PRO A 107 -11.86 -4.48 -13.79
C PRO A 107 -12.73 -3.61 -12.87
N PRO A 108 -12.70 -2.27 -13.02
CA PRO A 108 -13.52 -1.34 -12.22
C PRO A 108 -15.02 -1.65 -12.29
N SER A 109 -15.50 -2.14 -13.42
CA SER A 109 -16.91 -2.51 -13.62
C SER A 109 -17.39 -3.64 -12.71
N GLU A 110 -16.49 -4.46 -12.19
CA GLU A 110 -16.79 -5.58 -11.30
C GLU A 110 -16.49 -5.26 -9.83
N ALA A 111 -16.04 -4.05 -9.50
CA ALA A 111 -15.68 -3.67 -8.14
C ALA A 111 -16.80 -3.93 -7.12
N SER A 112 -18.06 -3.71 -7.52
CA SER A 112 -19.21 -3.96 -6.64
C SER A 112 -19.42 -5.45 -6.36
N SER A 113 -19.15 -6.32 -7.32
CA SER A 113 -19.35 -7.77 -7.17
C SER A 113 -18.33 -8.42 -6.23
N ILE A 114 -17.12 -7.83 -6.11
CA ILE A 114 -16.06 -8.31 -5.23
C ILE A 114 -16.04 -7.62 -3.86
N HIS A 115 -16.99 -6.70 -3.61
CA HIS A 115 -17.01 -5.91 -2.36
C HIS A 115 -16.97 -6.80 -1.12
N GLN A 116 -17.74 -7.88 -1.09
CA GLN A 116 -17.76 -8.80 0.05
C GLN A 116 -16.43 -9.55 0.22
N GLU A 117 -15.80 -9.94 -0.89
CA GLU A 117 -14.49 -10.59 -0.86
C GLU A 117 -13.41 -9.64 -0.35
N LEU A 118 -13.41 -8.39 -0.81
CA LEU A 118 -12.49 -7.37 -0.31
C LEU A 118 -12.74 -7.04 1.16
N ALA A 119 -14.00 -6.98 1.59
CA ALA A 119 -14.36 -6.78 2.98
C ALA A 119 -13.86 -7.93 3.87
N ALA A 120 -13.93 -9.18 3.37
CA ALA A 120 -13.43 -10.36 4.08
C ALA A 120 -11.90 -10.37 4.28
N LEU A 121 -11.15 -9.61 3.47
CA LEU A 121 -9.71 -9.40 3.70
C LEU A 121 -9.42 -8.58 4.96
N GLY A 122 -10.44 -7.92 5.54
CA GLY A 122 -10.35 -7.22 6.81
C GLY A 122 -9.36 -6.04 6.75
N PHE A 123 -9.53 -5.14 5.79
CA PHE A 123 -8.63 -4.00 5.59
C PHE A 123 -8.34 -3.21 6.87
N THR A 124 -9.37 -2.87 7.63
CA THR A 124 -9.23 -2.11 8.89
C THR A 124 -8.44 -2.89 9.94
N ARG A 125 -8.71 -4.17 10.08
CA ARG A 125 -7.95 -5.05 10.99
C ARG A 125 -6.50 -5.18 10.55
N PHE A 126 -6.27 -5.36 9.25
CA PHE A 126 -4.94 -5.55 8.69
C PHE A 126 -4.08 -4.28 8.80
N VAL A 127 -4.66 -3.13 8.47
CA VAL A 127 -3.93 -1.84 8.42
C VAL A 127 -3.86 -1.17 9.79
N PHE A 128 -4.97 -1.16 10.54
CA PHE A 128 -5.11 -0.40 11.77
C PHE A 128 -5.18 -1.26 13.04
N GLY A 129 -5.20 -2.59 12.90
CA GLY A 129 -5.34 -3.51 14.03
C GLY A 129 -6.69 -3.43 14.74
N PHE A 130 -7.74 -3.03 14.03
CA PHE A 130 -9.06 -2.77 14.57
C PHE A 130 -10.13 -3.35 13.63
N ASP A 131 -11.04 -4.15 14.19
CA ASP A 131 -12.18 -4.68 13.44
C ASP A 131 -13.30 -3.64 13.42
N ALA A 132 -13.58 -3.08 12.25
CA ALA A 132 -14.77 -2.30 12.01
C ALA A 132 -15.78 -3.15 11.23
N ASN A 133 -16.97 -3.33 11.75
CA ASN A 133 -18.05 -4.03 11.05
C ASN A 133 -18.48 -3.29 9.77
N SER A 134 -18.30 -1.98 9.76
CA SER A 134 -18.55 -1.13 8.59
C SER A 134 -17.82 0.20 8.76
N LEU A 135 -17.12 0.66 7.72
CA LEU A 135 -16.50 2.00 7.69
C LEU A 135 -17.53 3.14 7.53
N VAL A 136 -18.78 2.81 7.29
CA VAL A 136 -19.88 3.81 7.27
C VAL A 136 -20.60 3.90 8.61
N ASP A 137 -20.22 3.11 9.61
CA ASP A 137 -20.69 3.24 10.99
C ASP A 137 -19.94 4.41 11.67
N PRO A 138 -20.64 5.48 12.10
CA PRO A 138 -20.01 6.61 12.75
C PRO A 138 -19.18 6.23 13.96
N SER A 139 -19.62 5.28 14.77
CA SER A 139 -18.92 4.84 15.98
C SER A 139 -17.58 4.13 15.65
N ALA A 140 -17.51 3.42 14.55
CA ALA A 140 -16.28 2.78 14.08
C ALA A 140 -15.26 3.83 13.60
N ILE A 141 -15.72 4.88 12.94
CA ILE A 141 -14.87 5.99 12.52
C ILE A 141 -14.34 6.77 13.72
N GLU A 142 -15.17 7.07 14.70
CA GLU A 142 -14.75 7.75 15.94
C GLU A 142 -13.62 6.97 16.64
N GLN A 143 -13.82 5.66 16.87
CA GLN A 143 -12.82 4.81 17.48
C GLN A 143 -11.51 4.73 16.66
N LEU A 144 -11.63 4.67 15.33
CA LEU A 144 -10.46 4.67 14.46
C LEU A 144 -9.68 5.98 14.57
N CYS A 145 -10.37 7.12 14.54
CA CYS A 145 -9.76 8.43 14.66
C CYS A 145 -9.06 8.62 16.02
N GLU A 146 -9.70 8.22 17.11
CA GLU A 146 -9.12 8.30 18.46
C GLU A 146 -7.84 7.47 18.57
N ARG A 147 -7.87 6.21 18.11
CA ARG A 147 -6.70 5.32 18.12
C ARG A 147 -5.56 5.88 17.25
N TYR A 148 -5.88 6.35 16.06
CA TYR A 148 -4.88 6.86 15.14
C TYR A 148 -4.28 8.19 15.64
N SER A 149 -5.12 9.08 16.16
CA SER A 149 -4.67 10.32 16.80
C SER A 149 -3.76 10.06 18.00
N SER A 150 -4.12 9.11 18.86
CA SER A 150 -3.27 8.69 19.99
C SER A 150 -1.93 8.10 19.51
N ALA A 151 -1.93 7.32 18.43
CA ALA A 151 -0.69 6.80 17.87
C ALA A 151 0.21 7.91 17.30
N LEU A 152 -0.40 8.90 16.62
CA LEU A 152 0.33 10.05 16.05
C LEU A 152 0.83 11.01 17.11
N SER A 153 0.19 11.10 18.29
CA SER A 153 0.62 12.01 19.37
C SER A 153 2.03 11.69 19.88
N ARG A 154 2.51 10.46 19.70
CA ARG A 154 3.88 10.05 20.06
C ARG A 154 4.94 10.77 19.21
N HIS A 155 4.59 11.28 18.03
CA HIS A 155 5.50 12.05 17.18
C HIS A 155 5.80 13.47 17.69
N ARG A 156 5.16 13.91 18.78
CA ARG A 156 5.50 15.19 19.43
C ARG A 156 6.89 15.19 20.06
N GLU A 157 7.48 14.02 20.24
CA GLU A 157 8.82 13.82 20.80
C GLU A 157 9.88 13.63 19.69
N ASP A 158 9.48 13.70 18.42
CA ASP A 158 10.40 13.54 17.31
C ASP A 158 11.35 14.75 17.23
N HIS A 159 12.64 14.47 17.12
CA HIS A 159 13.68 15.51 16.93
C HIS A 159 13.91 15.73 15.42
N ILE A 160 14.04 16.98 15.05
CA ILE A 160 14.52 17.34 13.71
C ILE A 160 16.01 17.03 13.65
N LEU A 161 16.40 16.09 12.80
CA LEU A 161 17.81 15.85 12.50
C LEU A 161 18.28 16.98 11.58
N GLU A 162 19.13 17.85 12.12
CA GLU A 162 19.85 18.85 11.29
C GLU A 162 20.83 18.05 10.39
N GLY A 163 20.65 18.22 9.05
CA GLY A 163 21.49 17.61 8.02
C GLY A 163 22.76 18.42 7.72
#